data_2fd3488614b066de43b3e6813a987d1b
#
_entry.id   2fd3488614b066de43b3e6813a987d1b
#
_cell.length_a   1.000
_cell.length_b   1.000
_cell.length_c   1.000
_cell.angle_alpha   90.00
_cell.angle_beta   90.00
_cell.angle_gamma   90.00
#
_symmetry.space_group_name_H-M   'P 1'
#
loop_
_entity.id
_entity.type
_entity.pdbx_description
1 polymer ?
#
loop_
_entity_poly.entity_id
_entity_poly.type
_entity_poly.pdbx_seq_one_letter_code
_entity_poly.pdbx_strand_id
1 'polypeptide(L)'
;MGDFVPSDDEKEHNEMKFHTKLTAQAIALVAFGTVSLSASAGDLVFASWGGSYQDSQVALASKPFGAQTGTNVKTDTYNGGIAQIRSQVQTNNVTWDVVDMQLADATRACDEGLLEKIDSASLPPAKGGAAAKADFLPGGLSDCMVGNVSWSTMVAYNKDAFKSGEPKTIADFFDLKRFPGKRGLKKSPETAVEFALLADGVKPADVYKVLATPEGVNRAFKKLDTIKSSIVWWDAGAQPPQLLADREVTMTSAYPNRILVAVQQDKKPFGFLWDGEVMNIEGLAIVKGTKNLKSAQDFVKFSTNTESLAKLASATGLGPMRKSSIALVDPKVAPYLPTNPANSKGAVASDISFWADHSDDLNQKFAVWLGTN
;
A
#
# COMPACT_ATOMS: atom_id res chain seq x y z
N MET A 1 -62.03 24.61 -39.05
CA MET A 1 -62.55 23.54 -39.95
C MET A 1 -62.21 22.26 -39.20
N GLY A 2 -63.05 21.63 -38.67
CA GLY A 2 -64.48 21.28 -38.45
C GLY A 2 -64.34 20.16 -37.43
N ASP A 3 -64.90 20.33 -36.31
CA ASP A 3 -66.20 19.92 -35.82
C ASP A 3 -66.57 18.45 -36.08
N PHE A 4 -66.76 17.67 -35.08
CA PHE A 4 -68.08 17.13 -34.72
C PHE A 4 -68.01 16.24 -33.47
N VAL A 5 -68.80 16.55 -32.48
CA VAL A 5 -69.37 15.83 -31.35
C VAL A 5 -70.80 15.51 -31.76
N PRO A 6 -71.69 14.77 -31.07
CA PRO A 6 -71.65 13.60 -30.18
C PRO A 6 -72.70 12.53 -30.59
N SER A 7 -72.97 11.52 -29.74
CA SER A 7 -74.32 11.22 -29.30
C SER A 7 -74.43 10.03 -28.35
N ASP A 8 -75.22 10.30 -27.34
CA ASP A 8 -75.87 9.45 -26.35
C ASP A 8 -76.73 8.32 -26.95
N ASP A 9 -77.01 7.35 -26.10
CA ASP A 9 -78.41 6.84 -25.70
C ASP A 9 -78.19 5.48 -25.00
N GLU A 10 -78.52 5.41 -23.77
CA GLU A 10 -79.82 5.17 -23.03
C GLU A 10 -80.32 3.73 -23.02
N LYS A 11 -80.60 3.29 -21.74
CA LYS A 11 -81.76 2.48 -21.25
C LYS A 11 -81.62 0.94 -21.39
N GLU A 12 -82.10 0.13 -20.54
CA GLU A 12 -82.95 0.12 -19.33
C GLU A 12 -83.06 -1.34 -18.84
N HIS A 13 -83.23 -1.51 -17.51
CA HIS A 13 -84.00 -2.53 -16.77
C HIS A 13 -83.84 -4.04 -17.04
N ASN A 14 -83.58 -4.85 -16.05
CA ASN A 14 -84.63 -5.47 -15.23
C ASN A 14 -84.03 -6.28 -14.03
N GLU A 15 -84.78 -6.22 -12.94
CA GLU A 15 -84.59 -6.95 -11.71
C GLU A 15 -84.91 -8.45 -11.87
N MET A 16 -84.23 -9.29 -11.02
CA MET A 16 -84.98 -10.36 -10.33
C MET A 16 -84.13 -10.90 -9.15
N LYS A 17 -84.77 -10.89 -7.99
CA LYS A 17 -84.27 -11.42 -6.70
C LYS A 17 -84.24 -12.95 -6.71
N PHE A 18 -83.16 -13.56 -6.13
CA PHE A 18 -83.41 -14.81 -5.38
C PHE A 18 -82.36 -14.92 -4.25
N HIS A 19 -82.87 -15.14 -3.04
CA HIS A 19 -82.10 -15.40 -1.83
C HIS A 19 -81.49 -16.80 -1.82
N THR A 20 -80.17 -16.91 -1.45
CA THR A 20 -79.77 -18.09 -0.74
C THR A 20 -78.59 -17.70 0.16
N LYS A 21 -78.74 -17.91 1.45
CA LYS A 21 -77.73 -17.77 2.50
C LYS A 21 -76.70 -18.92 2.37
N LEU A 22 -75.45 -18.62 2.26
CA LEU A 22 -74.37 -19.54 2.61
C LEU A 22 -73.26 -18.77 3.28
N THR A 23 -73.02 -19.10 4.56
CA THR A 23 -71.95 -18.66 5.36
C THR A 23 -70.62 -19.19 4.78
N ALA A 24 -69.75 -18.28 4.36
CA ALA A 24 -68.36 -18.64 4.07
C ALA A 24 -67.43 -17.81 4.98
N GLN A 25 -66.71 -18.51 5.86
CA GLN A 25 -65.65 -17.97 6.71
C GLN A 25 -64.55 -17.41 5.80
N ALA A 26 -64.29 -16.11 5.88
CA ALA A 26 -63.16 -15.48 5.25
C ALA A 26 -61.93 -15.73 6.13
N ILE A 27 -61.07 -16.66 5.73
CA ILE A 27 -59.69 -16.78 6.24
C ILE A 27 -58.89 -15.64 5.64
N ALA A 28 -58.63 -14.60 6.43
CA ALA A 28 -57.71 -13.54 6.06
C ALA A 28 -56.28 -14.08 6.20
N LEU A 29 -55.65 -14.50 5.08
CA LEU A 29 -54.21 -14.72 5.02
C LEU A 29 -53.51 -13.35 5.12
N VAL A 30 -53.06 -13.01 6.32
CA VAL A 30 -52.09 -11.91 6.50
C VAL A 30 -50.76 -12.39 5.96
N ALA A 31 -50.46 -12.04 4.72
CA ALA A 31 -49.15 -12.16 4.15
C ALA A 31 -48.23 -11.15 4.89
N PHE A 32 -47.53 -11.61 5.91
CA PHE A 32 -46.39 -10.88 6.44
C PHE A 32 -45.31 -10.84 5.34
N GLY A 33 -45.39 -9.82 4.52
CA GLY A 33 -44.26 -9.43 3.67
C GLY A 33 -43.12 -9.03 4.58
N THR A 34 -42.11 -9.89 4.72
CA THR A 34 -40.84 -9.50 5.28
C THR A 34 -40.25 -8.46 4.35
N VAL A 35 -40.52 -7.19 4.66
CA VAL A 35 -39.73 -6.08 4.11
C VAL A 35 -38.33 -6.27 4.68
N SER A 36 -37.47 -6.95 3.91
CA SER A 36 -36.04 -6.89 4.14
C SER A 36 -35.67 -5.42 3.99
N LEU A 37 -35.58 -4.70 5.10
CA LEU A 37 -34.86 -3.45 5.14
C LEU A 37 -33.42 -3.79 4.76
N SER A 38 -33.11 -3.70 3.46
CA SER A 38 -31.75 -3.56 3.01
C SER A 38 -31.26 -2.26 3.66
N ALA A 39 -30.56 -2.39 4.80
CA ALA A 39 -29.80 -1.29 5.34
C ALA A 39 -28.90 -0.85 4.18
N SER A 40 -29.18 0.30 3.60
CA SER A 40 -28.29 0.93 2.64
C SER A 40 -26.95 1.07 3.36
N ALA A 41 -26.01 0.21 3.01
CA ALA A 41 -24.65 0.35 3.50
C ALA A 41 -24.18 1.73 3.04
N GLY A 42 -23.87 2.60 3.99
CA GLY A 42 -23.49 3.99 3.71
C GLY A 42 -22.27 4.07 2.81
N ASP A 43 -22.01 5.25 2.28
CA ASP A 43 -20.77 5.52 1.55
C ASP A 43 -19.56 5.30 2.47
N LEU A 44 -18.56 4.57 2.01
CA LEU A 44 -17.25 4.43 2.65
C LEU A 44 -16.23 5.26 1.87
N VAL A 45 -15.44 6.10 2.52
CA VAL A 45 -14.37 6.85 1.86
C VAL A 45 -13.02 6.23 2.18
N PHE A 46 -12.36 5.75 1.15
CA PHE A 46 -11.01 5.17 1.20
C PHE A 46 -10.01 6.14 0.58
N ALA A 47 -9.10 6.67 1.39
CA ALA A 47 -7.99 7.54 0.95
C ALA A 47 -6.72 6.71 0.75
N SER A 48 -6.04 6.91 -0.39
CA SER A 48 -4.80 6.23 -0.73
C SER A 48 -3.90 7.11 -1.61
N TRP A 49 -2.76 6.60 -2.05
CA TRP A 49 -1.65 7.32 -2.66
C TRP A 49 -1.85 7.77 -4.12
N GLY A 50 -3.03 7.54 -4.69
CA GLY A 50 -3.29 7.89 -6.09
C GLY A 50 -2.60 6.97 -7.11
N GLY A 51 -2.82 7.26 -8.40
CA GLY A 51 -2.18 6.60 -9.53
C GLY A 51 -2.47 5.09 -9.60
N SER A 52 -1.61 4.38 -10.35
CA SER A 52 -1.79 2.94 -10.64
C SER A 52 -1.86 2.04 -9.39
N TYR A 53 -1.25 2.45 -8.29
CA TYR A 53 -1.33 1.71 -7.04
C TYR A 53 -2.76 1.77 -6.46
N GLN A 54 -3.32 2.96 -6.31
CA GLN A 54 -4.70 3.14 -5.85
C GLN A 54 -5.70 2.53 -6.83
N ASP A 55 -5.46 2.66 -8.14
CA ASP A 55 -6.29 2.02 -9.17
C ASP A 55 -6.35 0.50 -8.99
N SER A 56 -5.22 -0.12 -8.63
CA SER A 56 -5.15 -1.55 -8.31
C SER A 56 -5.94 -1.89 -7.04
N GLN A 57 -5.85 -1.07 -5.99
CA GLN A 57 -6.65 -1.25 -4.77
C GLN A 57 -8.15 -1.09 -5.05
N VAL A 58 -8.52 -0.11 -5.86
CA VAL A 58 -9.92 0.08 -6.29
C VAL A 58 -10.44 -1.15 -7.04
N ALA A 59 -9.68 -1.63 -8.00
CA ALA A 59 -10.08 -2.78 -8.83
C ALA A 59 -10.14 -4.09 -8.03
N LEU A 60 -9.22 -4.30 -7.09
CA LEU A 60 -9.02 -5.59 -6.42
C LEU A 60 -9.63 -5.66 -5.01
N ALA A 61 -9.94 -4.51 -4.39
CA ALA A 61 -10.54 -4.45 -3.07
C ALA A 61 -11.84 -3.64 -3.05
N SER A 62 -11.83 -2.35 -3.42
CA SER A 62 -12.99 -1.47 -3.27
C SER A 62 -14.21 -1.93 -4.06
N LYS A 63 -14.05 -2.22 -5.36
CA LYS A 63 -15.15 -2.69 -6.21
C LYS A 63 -15.68 -4.07 -5.79
N PRO A 64 -14.82 -5.10 -5.53
CA PRO A 64 -15.30 -6.39 -5.04
C PRO A 64 -15.99 -6.31 -3.68
N PHE A 65 -15.48 -5.51 -2.75
CA PHE A 65 -16.11 -5.28 -1.46
C PHE A 65 -17.50 -4.65 -1.63
N GLY A 66 -17.58 -3.60 -2.45
CA GLY A 66 -18.87 -2.95 -2.75
C GLY A 66 -19.89 -3.91 -3.38
N ALA A 67 -19.44 -4.74 -4.33
CA ALA A 67 -20.30 -5.74 -4.97
C ALA A 67 -20.81 -6.80 -3.97
N GLN A 68 -19.99 -7.18 -2.98
CA GLN A 68 -20.36 -8.17 -1.97
C GLN A 68 -21.26 -7.61 -0.86
N THR A 69 -21.07 -6.35 -0.47
CA THR A 69 -21.72 -5.77 0.72
C THR A 69 -22.81 -4.74 0.41
N GLY A 70 -22.90 -4.27 -0.82
CA GLY A 70 -23.75 -3.14 -1.22
C GLY A 70 -23.17 -1.77 -0.80
N THR A 71 -21.95 -1.72 -0.21
CA THR A 71 -21.31 -0.48 0.21
C THR A 71 -20.74 0.26 -1.01
N ASN A 72 -21.05 1.55 -1.14
CA ASN A 72 -20.42 2.38 -2.16
C ASN A 72 -19.06 2.90 -1.62
N VAL A 73 -17.95 2.37 -2.13
CA VAL A 73 -16.60 2.81 -1.73
C VAL A 73 -16.15 3.94 -2.63
N LYS A 74 -16.15 5.17 -2.08
CA LYS A 74 -15.57 6.35 -2.71
C LYS A 74 -14.08 6.41 -2.42
N THR A 75 -13.32 7.04 -3.30
CA THR A 75 -11.88 7.18 -3.14
C THR A 75 -11.47 8.64 -3.03
N ASP A 76 -10.43 8.89 -2.24
CA ASP A 76 -9.75 10.17 -2.15
C ASP A 76 -8.23 9.95 -2.21
N THR A 77 -7.46 11.03 -2.41
CA THR A 77 -5.99 10.94 -2.51
C THR A 77 -5.35 11.44 -1.22
N TYR A 78 -4.46 10.63 -0.70
CA TYR A 78 -3.61 10.91 0.45
C TYR A 78 -2.18 11.20 -0.01
N ASN A 79 -1.55 12.23 0.55
CA ASN A 79 -0.21 12.68 0.16
C ASN A 79 0.84 12.52 1.28
N GLY A 80 0.55 11.73 2.29
CA GLY A 80 1.44 11.50 3.42
C GLY A 80 1.24 12.49 4.58
N GLY A 81 1.82 12.15 5.73
CA GLY A 81 1.73 12.92 6.96
C GLY A 81 0.36 12.79 7.66
N ILE A 82 0.24 13.32 8.85
CA ILE A 82 -0.98 13.17 9.66
C ILE A 82 -1.82 14.46 9.80
N ALA A 83 -1.38 15.55 9.16
CA ALA A 83 -2.00 16.87 9.36
C ALA A 83 -3.47 16.92 8.94
N GLN A 84 -3.82 16.29 7.79
CA GLN A 84 -5.18 16.26 7.29
C GLN A 84 -6.08 15.38 8.17
N ILE A 85 -5.57 14.23 8.61
CA ILE A 85 -6.30 13.33 9.53
C ILE A 85 -6.54 14.05 10.86
N ARG A 86 -5.52 14.71 11.41
CA ARG A 86 -5.62 15.49 12.64
C ARG A 86 -6.69 16.58 12.52
N SER A 87 -6.71 17.33 11.42
CA SER A 87 -7.71 18.37 11.17
C SER A 87 -9.13 17.79 11.17
N GLN A 88 -9.37 16.68 10.49
CA GLN A 88 -10.68 16.03 10.43
C GLN A 88 -11.16 15.58 11.81
N VAL A 89 -10.29 14.94 12.60
CA VAL A 89 -10.63 14.45 13.94
C VAL A 89 -10.88 15.60 14.92
N GLN A 90 -10.00 16.59 14.96
CA GLN A 90 -10.12 17.73 15.89
C GLN A 90 -11.33 18.62 15.62
N THR A 91 -11.76 18.72 14.36
CA THR A 91 -12.96 19.48 14.00
C THR A 91 -14.24 18.66 14.05
N ASN A 92 -14.18 17.37 14.45
CA ASN A 92 -15.28 16.41 14.39
C ASN A 92 -15.95 16.33 13.00
N ASN A 93 -15.18 16.58 11.94
CA ASN A 93 -15.61 16.51 10.55
C ASN A 93 -14.80 15.46 9.78
N VAL A 94 -14.98 14.20 10.17
CA VAL A 94 -14.28 13.07 9.57
C VAL A 94 -14.91 12.76 8.21
N THR A 95 -14.13 12.91 7.15
CA THR A 95 -14.52 12.66 5.76
C THR A 95 -13.87 11.42 5.17
N TRP A 96 -12.77 10.95 5.76
CA TRP A 96 -12.11 9.70 5.41
C TRP A 96 -12.44 8.62 6.45
N ASP A 97 -12.81 7.45 5.99
CA ASP A 97 -13.08 6.32 6.89
C ASP A 97 -11.86 5.42 7.05
N VAL A 98 -11.22 5.08 5.91
CA VAL A 98 -10.00 4.26 5.87
C VAL A 98 -8.92 5.00 5.10
N VAL A 99 -7.71 4.97 5.61
CA VAL A 99 -6.53 5.57 4.96
C VAL A 99 -5.44 4.51 4.80
N ASP A 100 -4.89 4.42 3.59
CA ASP A 100 -3.66 3.68 3.33
C ASP A 100 -2.48 4.59 3.61
N MET A 101 -1.69 4.26 4.61
CA MET A 101 -0.63 5.13 5.09
C MET A 101 0.63 4.35 5.51
N GLN A 102 1.75 5.04 5.56
CA GLN A 102 2.99 4.44 6.03
C GLN A 102 2.90 4.12 7.53
N LEU A 103 3.56 3.05 7.94
CA LEU A 103 3.58 2.61 9.34
C LEU A 103 4.06 3.73 10.29
N ALA A 104 4.98 4.63 9.84
CA ALA A 104 5.41 5.82 10.56
C ALA A 104 4.26 6.71 10.95
N ASP A 105 3.56 7.17 9.92
CA ASP A 105 2.45 8.08 10.09
C ASP A 105 1.33 7.40 10.90
N ALA A 106 1.09 6.10 10.68
CA ALA A 106 0.11 5.34 11.43
C ALA A 106 0.47 5.23 12.93
N THR A 107 1.73 4.97 13.25
CA THR A 107 2.20 4.91 14.63
C THR A 107 1.99 6.26 15.33
N ARG A 108 2.45 7.34 14.71
CA ARG A 108 2.29 8.69 15.24
C ARG A 108 0.83 9.09 15.38
N ALA A 109 0.00 8.82 14.37
CA ALA A 109 -1.43 9.12 14.43
C ALA A 109 -2.16 8.29 15.50
N CYS A 110 -1.71 7.04 15.74
CA CYS A 110 -2.23 6.18 16.78
C CYS A 110 -1.92 6.75 18.18
N ASP A 111 -0.67 7.18 18.41
CA ASP A 111 -0.21 7.76 19.67
C ASP A 111 -0.93 9.09 19.98
N GLU A 112 -1.25 9.88 18.96
CA GLU A 112 -2.04 11.10 19.08
C GLU A 112 -3.57 10.83 19.21
N GLY A 113 -4.03 9.55 19.19
CA GLY A 113 -5.44 9.20 19.30
C GLY A 113 -6.28 9.57 18.07
N LEU A 114 -5.67 9.69 16.89
CA LEU A 114 -6.33 10.07 15.63
C LEU A 114 -6.89 8.89 14.85
N LEU A 115 -6.57 7.67 15.26
CA LEU A 115 -7.00 6.44 14.61
C LEU A 115 -7.80 5.56 15.58
N GLU A 116 -8.66 4.73 15.03
CA GLU A 116 -9.33 3.68 15.79
C GLU A 116 -8.37 2.51 16.05
N LYS A 117 -8.45 1.93 17.26
CA LYS A 117 -7.72 0.71 17.56
C LYS A 117 -8.31 -0.48 16.80
N ILE A 118 -7.46 -1.36 16.32
CA ILE A 118 -7.84 -2.56 15.57
C ILE A 118 -7.58 -3.78 16.42
N ASP A 119 -8.64 -4.55 16.68
CA ASP A 119 -8.49 -5.86 17.30
C ASP A 119 -7.96 -6.87 16.26
N SER A 120 -6.69 -7.21 16.38
CA SER A 120 -6.03 -8.17 15.48
C SER A 120 -6.65 -9.58 15.55
N ALA A 121 -7.31 -9.94 16.64
CA ALA A 121 -8.02 -11.23 16.77
C ALA A 121 -9.29 -11.27 15.88
N SER A 122 -9.84 -10.11 15.53
CA SER A 122 -11.00 -10.01 14.63
C SER A 122 -10.66 -10.16 13.15
N LEU A 123 -9.37 -10.16 12.79
CA LEU A 123 -8.92 -10.32 11.40
C LEU A 123 -9.08 -11.76 10.92
N PRO A 124 -9.39 -11.99 9.64
CA PRO A 124 -9.50 -13.34 9.09
C PRO A 124 -8.22 -14.14 9.32
N PRO A 125 -8.32 -15.43 9.68
CA PRO A 125 -7.16 -16.31 9.74
C PRO A 125 -6.55 -16.50 8.34
N ALA A 126 -5.32 -17.02 8.28
CA ALA A 126 -4.72 -17.49 7.04
C ALA A 126 -5.58 -18.58 6.41
N LYS A 127 -5.47 -18.78 5.10
CA LYS A 127 -6.16 -19.85 4.37
C LYS A 127 -5.90 -21.24 4.96
N GLY A 128 -4.74 -21.47 5.58
CA GLY A 128 -4.39 -22.69 6.31
C GLY A 128 -4.82 -22.73 7.76
N GLY A 129 -5.65 -21.77 8.24
CA GLY A 129 -6.20 -21.74 9.62
C GLY A 129 -5.30 -21.05 10.65
N ALA A 130 -4.09 -20.63 10.32
CA ALA A 130 -3.23 -19.90 11.24
C ALA A 130 -3.86 -18.54 11.61
N ALA A 131 -3.80 -18.17 12.88
CA ALA A 131 -4.30 -16.87 13.34
C ALA A 131 -3.58 -15.71 12.61
N ALA A 132 -4.30 -14.60 12.38
CA ALA A 132 -3.74 -13.44 11.69
C ALA A 132 -2.38 -13.00 12.27
N LYS A 133 -2.28 -12.91 13.61
CA LYS A 133 -1.03 -12.52 14.30
C LYS A 133 0.19 -13.39 13.94
N ALA A 134 -0.02 -14.67 13.64
CA ALA A 134 1.06 -15.59 13.26
C ALA A 134 1.39 -15.53 11.75
N ASP A 135 0.42 -15.09 10.95
CA ASP A 135 0.51 -15.03 9.49
C ASP A 135 1.10 -13.71 8.98
N PHE A 136 0.83 -12.59 9.65
CA PHE A 136 1.43 -11.32 9.27
C PHE A 136 2.94 -11.32 9.47
N LEU A 137 3.66 -10.64 8.58
CA LEU A 137 5.08 -10.37 8.71
C LEU A 137 5.34 -9.36 9.86
N PRO A 138 6.55 -9.32 10.43
CA PRO A 138 6.91 -8.31 11.42
C PRO A 138 6.56 -6.89 10.95
N GLY A 139 5.95 -6.08 11.83
CA GLY A 139 5.47 -4.73 11.49
C GLY A 139 4.14 -4.70 10.74
N GLY A 140 3.62 -5.83 10.26
CA GLY A 140 2.34 -5.90 9.53
C GLY A 140 1.09 -5.74 10.39
N LEU A 141 1.22 -5.78 11.71
CA LEU A 141 0.14 -5.49 12.65
C LEU A 141 0.63 -4.53 13.73
N SER A 142 -0.08 -3.44 13.90
CA SER A 142 0.06 -2.52 15.01
C SER A 142 -1.29 -2.29 15.69
N ASP A 143 -1.32 -1.50 16.76
CA ASP A 143 -2.56 -1.18 17.48
C ASP A 143 -3.63 -0.51 16.59
N CYS A 144 -3.22 0.26 15.57
CA CYS A 144 -4.13 1.06 14.76
C CYS A 144 -3.98 0.82 13.25
N MET A 145 -3.12 -0.12 12.80
CA MET A 145 -2.90 -0.35 11.37
C MET A 145 -2.80 -1.84 11.06
N VAL A 146 -3.38 -2.24 9.95
CA VAL A 146 -3.19 -3.57 9.34
C VAL A 146 -2.39 -3.40 8.06
N GLY A 147 -1.18 -3.95 8.02
CA GLY A 147 -0.29 -3.89 6.88
C GLY A 147 -0.90 -4.54 5.65
N ASN A 148 -0.85 -3.84 4.53
CA ASN A 148 -1.28 -4.33 3.25
C ASN A 148 -0.09 -4.68 2.35
N VAL A 149 0.88 -3.78 2.21
CA VAL A 149 2.06 -3.98 1.37
C VAL A 149 3.34 -3.58 2.08
N SER A 150 4.44 -4.22 1.66
CA SER A 150 5.80 -3.74 1.89
C SER A 150 6.40 -3.33 0.56
N TRP A 151 7.06 -2.19 0.56
CA TRP A 151 7.90 -1.76 -0.53
C TRP A 151 9.33 -1.59 -0.05
N SER A 152 10.28 -1.60 -0.98
CA SER A 152 11.67 -1.42 -0.61
C SER A 152 12.42 -0.55 -1.62
N THR A 153 13.56 -0.06 -1.18
CA THR A 153 14.60 0.44 -2.07
C THR A 153 15.74 -0.58 -2.06
N MET A 154 16.07 -1.10 -3.23
CA MET A 154 17.20 -2.02 -3.46
C MET A 154 18.14 -1.44 -4.52
N VAL A 155 19.22 -2.11 -4.84
CA VAL A 155 20.09 -1.73 -5.96
C VAL A 155 19.67 -2.49 -7.23
N ALA A 156 19.36 -1.75 -8.28
CA ALA A 156 19.22 -2.29 -9.64
C ALA A 156 20.52 -2.08 -10.43
N TYR A 157 20.82 -2.95 -11.37
CA TYR A 157 22.00 -2.85 -12.22
C TYR A 157 21.73 -3.28 -13.66
N ASN A 158 22.53 -2.76 -14.60
CA ASN A 158 22.52 -3.22 -15.98
C ASN A 158 23.48 -4.42 -16.11
N LYS A 159 22.93 -5.61 -16.42
CA LYS A 159 23.71 -6.86 -16.57
C LYS A 159 24.80 -6.76 -17.64
N ASP A 160 24.53 -6.03 -18.71
CA ASP A 160 25.47 -5.87 -19.82
C ASP A 160 26.72 -5.04 -19.44
N ALA A 161 26.65 -4.31 -18.31
CA ALA A 161 27.78 -3.50 -17.83
C ALA A 161 28.90 -4.35 -17.19
N PHE A 162 28.59 -5.60 -16.78
CA PHE A 162 29.52 -6.39 -15.95
C PHE A 162 29.85 -7.73 -16.59
N LYS A 163 30.93 -7.76 -17.39
CA LYS A 163 31.40 -8.98 -18.09
C LYS A 163 32.06 -10.01 -17.17
N SER A 164 32.61 -9.60 -16.03
CA SER A 164 33.35 -10.43 -15.08
C SER A 164 32.54 -10.95 -13.90
N GLY A 165 31.23 -10.81 -13.96
CA GLY A 165 30.27 -11.26 -12.92
C GLY A 165 29.40 -10.14 -12.39
N GLU A 166 28.20 -10.52 -11.95
CA GLU A 166 27.19 -9.59 -11.44
C GLU A 166 27.49 -9.17 -9.99
N PRO A 167 27.10 -7.94 -9.56
CA PRO A 167 27.20 -7.54 -8.16
C PRO A 167 26.28 -8.40 -7.28
N LYS A 168 26.73 -8.69 -6.04
CA LYS A 168 26.04 -9.61 -5.12
C LYS A 168 25.74 -9.02 -3.76
N THR A 169 26.51 -8.00 -3.37
CA THR A 169 26.39 -7.37 -2.05
C THR A 169 26.29 -5.86 -2.17
N ILE A 170 25.73 -5.22 -1.15
CA ILE A 170 25.65 -3.76 -1.12
C ILE A 170 27.04 -3.11 -1.14
N ALA A 171 28.09 -3.79 -0.67
CA ALA A 171 29.45 -3.33 -0.78
C ALA A 171 29.92 -3.20 -2.24
N ASP A 172 29.41 -4.05 -3.15
CA ASP A 172 29.71 -3.99 -4.58
C ASP A 172 29.20 -2.68 -5.22
N PHE A 173 28.13 -2.11 -4.68
CA PHE A 173 27.65 -0.79 -5.12
C PHE A 173 28.67 0.32 -4.88
N PHE A 174 29.51 0.20 -3.86
CA PHE A 174 30.55 1.17 -3.52
C PHE A 174 31.93 0.83 -4.10
N ASP A 175 32.10 -0.34 -4.70
CA ASP A 175 33.35 -0.77 -5.32
C ASP A 175 33.42 -0.34 -6.80
N LEU A 176 33.89 0.90 -7.04
CA LEU A 176 34.05 1.44 -8.38
C LEU A 176 35.22 0.78 -9.17
N LYS A 177 36.12 0.05 -8.52
CA LYS A 177 37.23 -0.64 -9.17
C LYS A 177 36.78 -1.95 -9.79
N ARG A 178 36.06 -2.76 -9.01
CA ARG A 178 35.52 -4.05 -9.48
C ARG A 178 34.29 -3.87 -10.38
N PHE A 179 33.46 -2.93 -10.05
CA PHE A 179 32.23 -2.62 -10.78
C PHE A 179 32.26 -1.16 -11.27
N PRO A 180 32.94 -0.88 -12.37
CA PRO A 180 33.12 0.49 -12.87
C PRO A 180 31.81 1.11 -13.36
N GLY A 181 31.79 2.45 -13.40
CA GLY A 181 30.66 3.25 -13.90
C GLY A 181 29.98 4.08 -12.80
N LYS A 182 29.06 4.95 -13.21
CA LYS A 182 28.34 5.84 -12.29
C LYS A 182 27.27 5.09 -11.50
N ARG A 183 26.86 5.70 -10.39
CA ARG A 183 25.86 5.22 -9.45
C ARG A 183 24.66 6.15 -9.41
N GLY A 184 23.45 5.64 -9.55
CA GLY A 184 22.23 6.38 -9.28
C GLY A 184 21.86 6.31 -7.82
N LEU A 185 21.57 7.45 -7.19
CA LEU A 185 21.00 7.51 -5.85
C LEU A 185 19.85 8.52 -5.80
N LYS A 186 18.85 8.22 -4.98
CA LYS A 186 17.80 9.21 -4.66
C LYS A 186 18.46 10.39 -3.96
N LYS A 187 18.05 11.61 -4.32
CA LYS A 187 18.55 12.84 -3.69
C LYS A 187 17.92 13.04 -2.31
N SER A 188 18.21 12.12 -1.41
CA SER A 188 17.72 12.07 -0.04
C SER A 188 18.73 11.35 0.84
N PRO A 189 18.88 11.72 2.12
CA PRO A 189 19.70 10.93 3.05
C PRO A 189 19.10 9.55 3.28
N GLU A 190 17.77 9.43 3.30
CA GLU A 190 17.07 8.14 3.44
C GLU A 190 17.49 7.16 2.34
N THR A 191 17.78 5.95 2.71
CA THR A 191 18.39 4.90 1.91
C THR A 191 19.90 5.10 1.65
N ALA A 192 20.35 6.33 1.38
CA ALA A 192 21.76 6.59 1.08
C ALA A 192 22.67 6.31 2.30
N VAL A 193 22.27 6.74 3.51
CA VAL A 193 23.04 6.52 4.73
C VAL A 193 22.98 5.07 5.21
N GLU A 194 21.84 4.38 5.04
CA GLU A 194 21.70 2.95 5.32
C GLU A 194 22.59 2.12 4.39
N PHE A 195 22.54 2.36 3.09
CA PHE A 195 23.39 1.68 2.11
C PHE A 195 24.88 1.89 2.43
N ALA A 196 25.25 3.10 2.82
CA ALA A 196 26.62 3.43 3.18
C ALA A 196 27.10 2.64 4.40
N LEU A 197 26.32 2.59 5.47
CA LEU A 197 26.69 1.85 6.68
C LEU A 197 26.74 0.34 6.45
N LEU A 198 25.77 -0.20 5.70
CA LEU A 198 25.78 -1.62 5.33
C LEU A 198 27.02 -1.98 4.50
N ALA A 199 27.34 -1.15 3.49
CA ALA A 199 28.56 -1.32 2.68
C ALA A 199 29.86 -1.13 3.48
N ASP A 200 29.81 -0.47 4.62
CA ASP A 200 30.92 -0.31 5.56
C ASP A 200 30.92 -1.38 6.67
N GLY A 201 30.11 -2.43 6.53
CA GLY A 201 30.09 -3.62 7.37
C GLY A 201 29.23 -3.53 8.62
N VAL A 202 28.36 -2.52 8.75
CA VAL A 202 27.35 -2.47 9.82
C VAL A 202 26.29 -3.52 9.52
N LYS A 203 25.91 -4.30 10.53
CA LYS A 203 24.85 -5.30 10.38
C LYS A 203 23.49 -4.64 10.23
N PRO A 204 22.54 -5.21 9.45
CA PRO A 204 21.21 -4.65 9.28
C PRO A 204 20.51 -4.25 10.58
N ALA A 205 20.58 -5.09 11.61
CA ALA A 205 19.95 -4.83 12.92
C ALA A 205 20.58 -3.69 13.73
N ASP A 206 21.77 -3.21 13.34
CA ASP A 206 22.50 -2.18 14.08
C ASP A 206 22.55 -0.83 13.33
N VAL A 207 22.02 -0.76 12.11
CA VAL A 207 22.09 0.44 11.25
C VAL A 207 21.57 1.67 11.98
N TYR A 208 20.35 1.63 12.52
CA TYR A 208 19.75 2.79 13.17
C TYR A 208 20.35 3.10 14.55
N LYS A 209 20.89 2.11 15.28
CA LYS A 209 21.68 2.36 16.49
C LYS A 209 22.96 3.15 16.18
N VAL A 210 23.61 2.84 15.06
CA VAL A 210 24.77 3.57 14.58
C VAL A 210 24.38 4.96 14.10
N LEU A 211 23.34 5.10 13.29
CA LEU A 211 22.84 6.39 12.80
C LEU A 211 22.34 7.33 13.91
N ALA A 212 21.93 6.81 15.06
CA ALA A 212 21.53 7.63 16.20
C ALA A 212 22.71 8.37 16.87
N THR A 213 23.95 8.14 16.40
CA THR A 213 25.15 8.81 16.93
C THR A 213 25.77 9.74 15.89
N PRO A 214 26.36 10.89 16.30
CA PRO A 214 27.08 11.77 15.39
C PRO A 214 28.22 11.05 14.63
N GLU A 215 28.92 10.14 15.31
CA GLU A 215 30.03 9.34 14.74
C GLU A 215 29.50 8.41 13.65
N GLY A 216 28.34 7.79 13.86
CA GLY A 216 27.69 6.92 12.88
C GLY A 216 27.23 7.68 11.65
N VAL A 217 26.65 8.86 11.82
CA VAL A 217 26.28 9.75 10.72
C VAL A 217 27.52 10.15 9.92
N ASN A 218 28.60 10.58 10.58
CA ASN A 218 29.84 10.92 9.93
C ASN A 218 30.46 9.72 9.18
N ARG A 219 30.35 8.52 9.74
CA ARG A 219 30.80 7.27 9.12
C ARG A 219 30.02 7.00 7.81
N ALA A 220 28.69 7.19 7.82
CA ALA A 220 27.88 7.05 6.62
C ALA A 220 28.28 8.03 5.51
N PHE A 221 28.43 9.32 5.84
CA PHE A 221 28.86 10.32 4.86
C PHE A 221 30.27 10.05 4.33
N LYS A 222 31.24 9.66 5.21
CA LYS A 222 32.59 9.28 4.78
C LYS A 222 32.57 8.10 3.80
N LYS A 223 31.64 7.15 3.97
CA LYS A 223 31.49 6.06 3.01
C LYS A 223 30.88 6.56 1.70
N LEU A 224 29.91 7.46 1.73
CA LEU A 224 29.33 8.11 0.54
C LEU A 224 30.39 8.92 -0.22
N ASP A 225 31.35 9.56 0.45
CA ASP A 225 32.46 10.29 -0.18
C ASP A 225 33.25 9.41 -1.15
N THR A 226 33.35 8.11 -0.88
CA THR A 226 34.12 7.19 -1.74
C THR A 226 33.54 7.04 -3.15
N ILE A 227 32.27 7.40 -3.35
CA ILE A 227 31.58 7.33 -4.64
C ILE A 227 30.99 8.67 -5.08
N LYS A 228 31.10 9.74 -4.29
CA LYS A 228 30.41 11.02 -4.48
C LYS A 228 30.53 11.58 -5.88
N SER A 229 31.77 11.63 -6.43
CA SER A 229 32.02 12.13 -7.78
C SER A 229 31.42 11.27 -8.91
N SER A 230 30.97 10.07 -8.59
CA SER A 230 30.35 9.11 -9.53
C SER A 230 28.84 9.00 -9.37
N ILE A 231 28.22 9.84 -8.54
CA ILE A 231 26.77 9.77 -8.29
C ILE A 231 26.02 10.61 -9.31
N VAL A 232 24.96 10.04 -9.86
CA VAL A 232 23.87 10.70 -10.60
C VAL A 232 22.65 10.70 -9.68
N TRP A 233 22.20 11.89 -9.31
CA TRP A 233 21.06 12.04 -8.40
C TRP A 233 19.74 11.95 -9.13
N TRP A 234 18.76 11.29 -8.55
CA TRP A 234 17.40 11.24 -9.05
C TRP A 234 16.39 11.60 -7.96
N ASP A 235 15.24 12.17 -8.35
CA ASP A 235 14.18 12.60 -7.47
C ASP A 235 12.92 11.74 -7.61
N ALA A 236 12.57 11.36 -8.84
CA ALA A 236 11.36 10.60 -9.14
C ALA A 236 11.65 9.12 -9.39
N GLY A 237 10.83 8.23 -8.80
CA GLY A 237 11.01 6.77 -8.90
C GLY A 237 10.90 6.17 -10.31
N ALA A 238 10.49 6.95 -11.32
CA ALA A 238 10.51 6.54 -12.71
C ALA A 238 11.88 6.74 -13.39
N GLN A 239 12.79 7.52 -12.78
CA GLN A 239 14.10 7.85 -13.37
C GLN A 239 15.10 6.68 -13.34
N PRO A 240 15.22 5.86 -12.26
CA PRO A 240 16.20 4.78 -12.19
C PRO A 240 16.18 3.80 -13.36
N PRO A 241 15.03 3.26 -13.83
CA PRO A 241 15.01 2.41 -15.01
C PRO A 241 15.53 3.11 -16.27
N GLN A 242 15.26 4.41 -16.42
CA GLN A 242 15.71 5.20 -17.56
C GLN A 242 17.23 5.42 -17.51
N LEU A 243 17.77 5.82 -16.35
CA LEU A 243 19.21 5.99 -16.14
C LEU A 243 20.01 4.72 -16.49
N LEU A 244 19.45 3.53 -16.13
CA LEU A 244 20.05 2.25 -16.52
C LEU A 244 19.92 1.96 -18.02
N ALA A 245 18.77 2.28 -18.63
CA ALA A 245 18.51 2.04 -20.05
C ALA A 245 19.43 2.90 -20.93
N ASP A 246 19.63 4.16 -20.55
CA ASP A 246 20.48 5.12 -21.26
C ASP A 246 21.97 4.93 -20.95
N ARG A 247 22.29 3.99 -20.04
CA ARG A 247 23.66 3.71 -19.58
C ARG A 247 24.34 4.90 -18.91
N GLU A 248 23.56 5.85 -18.41
CA GLU A 248 24.10 6.95 -17.59
C GLU A 248 24.69 6.43 -16.28
N VAL A 249 24.09 5.37 -15.74
CA VAL A 249 24.57 4.67 -14.57
C VAL A 249 24.67 3.16 -14.84
N THR A 250 25.55 2.47 -14.13
CA THR A 250 25.67 1.00 -14.18
C THR A 250 24.91 0.31 -13.05
N MET A 251 24.73 0.99 -11.91
CA MET A 251 23.93 0.59 -10.78
C MET A 251 23.15 1.80 -10.24
N THR A 252 21.99 1.57 -9.66
CA THR A 252 21.18 2.64 -9.04
C THR A 252 20.35 2.11 -7.88
N SER A 253 20.15 2.91 -6.84
CA SER A 253 19.01 2.67 -5.93
C SER A 253 17.71 2.76 -6.75
N ALA A 254 16.77 1.85 -6.51
CA ALA A 254 15.53 1.78 -7.27
C ALA A 254 14.43 1.04 -6.50
N TYR A 255 13.19 1.27 -6.91
CA TYR A 255 12.04 0.51 -6.43
C TYR A 255 11.86 -0.76 -7.28
N PRO A 256 11.82 -1.97 -6.67
CA PRO A 256 11.77 -3.24 -7.38
C PRO A 256 10.65 -3.34 -8.43
N ASN A 257 9.45 -2.86 -8.10
CA ASN A 257 8.32 -2.88 -9.01
C ASN A 257 8.55 -2.08 -10.30
N ARG A 258 9.29 -0.97 -10.24
CA ARG A 258 9.64 -0.16 -11.44
C ARG A 258 10.65 -0.89 -12.33
N ILE A 259 11.63 -1.54 -11.71
CA ILE A 259 12.61 -2.36 -12.44
C ILE A 259 11.93 -3.61 -13.03
N LEU A 260 10.99 -4.23 -12.30
CA LEU A 260 10.24 -5.38 -12.78
C LEU A 260 9.47 -5.08 -14.08
N VAL A 261 8.81 -3.92 -14.14
CA VAL A 261 8.13 -3.46 -15.36
C VAL A 261 9.11 -3.37 -16.52
N ALA A 262 10.25 -2.72 -16.33
CA ALA A 262 11.27 -2.59 -17.38
C ALA A 262 11.83 -3.96 -17.85
N VAL A 263 12.01 -4.89 -16.93
CA VAL A 263 12.49 -6.25 -17.27
C VAL A 263 11.40 -7.06 -17.98
N GLN A 264 10.16 -7.04 -17.50
CA GLN A 264 9.11 -7.90 -18.03
C GLN A 264 8.45 -7.35 -19.29
N GLN A 265 8.18 -6.05 -19.33
CA GLN A 265 7.49 -5.41 -20.47
C GLN A 265 8.48 -4.93 -21.53
N ASP A 266 9.52 -4.18 -21.11
CA ASP A 266 10.47 -3.54 -22.05
C ASP A 266 11.68 -4.43 -22.35
N LYS A 267 11.74 -5.66 -21.77
CA LYS A 267 12.82 -6.64 -21.97
C LYS A 267 14.23 -6.11 -21.68
N LYS A 268 14.33 -5.15 -20.74
CA LYS A 268 15.61 -4.57 -20.36
C LYS A 268 16.47 -5.57 -19.58
N PRO A 269 17.80 -5.62 -19.80
CA PRO A 269 18.72 -6.56 -19.16
C PRO A 269 19.11 -6.09 -17.74
N PHE A 270 18.11 -5.85 -16.89
CA PHE A 270 18.37 -5.36 -15.54
C PHE A 270 18.38 -6.51 -14.53
N GLY A 271 19.25 -6.38 -13.53
CA GLY A 271 19.36 -7.27 -12.39
C GLY A 271 18.92 -6.58 -11.10
N PHE A 272 18.64 -7.40 -10.10
CA PHE A 272 18.21 -7.00 -8.76
C PHE A 272 19.26 -7.44 -7.75
N LEU A 273 19.78 -6.52 -6.99
CA LEU A 273 20.66 -6.79 -5.86
C LEU A 273 19.87 -6.47 -4.58
N TRP A 274 19.47 -7.53 -3.92
CA TRP A 274 18.60 -7.46 -2.74
C TRP A 274 19.36 -7.28 -1.42
N ASP A 275 20.63 -7.63 -1.41
CA ASP A 275 21.46 -7.46 -0.22
C ASP A 275 21.49 -5.99 0.20
N GLY A 276 21.08 -5.72 1.43
CA GLY A 276 21.00 -4.38 1.99
C GLY A 276 19.76 -3.57 1.55
N GLU A 277 18.73 -4.20 0.97
CA GLU A 277 17.48 -3.48 0.70
C GLU A 277 16.92 -2.83 1.97
N VAL A 278 16.36 -1.64 1.83
CA VAL A 278 15.67 -0.91 2.90
C VAL A 278 14.17 -1.05 2.70
N MET A 279 13.50 -1.73 3.64
CA MET A 279 12.09 -2.06 3.57
C MET A 279 11.24 -1.09 4.36
N ASN A 280 10.10 -0.72 3.77
CA ASN A 280 9.05 0.08 4.38
C ASN A 280 7.72 -0.66 4.33
N ILE A 281 6.79 -0.30 5.21
CA ILE A 281 5.47 -0.91 5.32
C ILE A 281 4.40 0.16 5.17
N GLU A 282 3.39 -0.16 4.39
CA GLU A 282 2.14 0.57 4.30
C GLU A 282 0.99 -0.31 4.78
N GLY A 283 -0.06 0.32 5.26
CA GLY A 283 -1.21 -0.39 5.75
C GLY A 283 -2.46 0.46 5.89
N LEU A 284 -3.55 -0.21 6.16
CA LEU A 284 -4.86 0.38 6.29
C LEU A 284 -5.12 0.74 7.75
N ALA A 285 -5.45 2.00 7.99
CA ALA A 285 -5.85 2.55 9.27
C ALA A 285 -7.27 3.12 9.19
N ILE A 286 -7.99 3.13 10.29
CA ILE A 286 -9.36 3.66 10.39
C ILE A 286 -9.30 5.00 11.13
N VAL A 287 -9.86 6.05 10.53
CA VAL A 287 -9.83 7.38 11.12
C VAL A 287 -10.78 7.44 12.31
N LYS A 288 -10.30 8.01 13.43
CA LYS A 288 -11.07 8.18 14.68
C LYS A 288 -12.29 9.05 14.46
N GLY A 289 -13.45 8.57 14.94
CA GLY A 289 -14.70 9.32 14.81
C GLY A 289 -15.42 9.15 13.47
N THR A 290 -14.99 8.19 12.62
CA THR A 290 -15.76 7.80 11.42
C THR A 290 -17.18 7.37 11.79
N LYS A 291 -18.15 7.78 10.99
CA LYS A 291 -19.56 7.37 11.13
C LYS A 291 -19.80 5.96 10.56
N ASN A 292 -18.83 5.42 9.82
CA ASN A 292 -18.91 4.15 9.10
C ASN A 292 -18.02 3.06 9.71
N LEU A 293 -17.75 3.10 11.02
CA LEU A 293 -16.77 2.26 11.71
C LEU A 293 -16.91 0.77 11.36
N LYS A 294 -18.14 0.22 11.37
CA LYS A 294 -18.37 -1.20 11.03
C LYS A 294 -17.95 -1.51 9.59
N SER A 295 -18.37 -0.69 8.63
CA SER A 295 -18.00 -0.88 7.22
C SER A 295 -16.51 -0.70 7.00
N ALA A 296 -15.87 0.25 7.70
CA ALA A 296 -14.43 0.45 7.65
C ALA A 296 -13.67 -0.77 8.18
N GLN A 297 -14.09 -1.34 9.31
CA GLN A 297 -13.51 -2.58 9.85
C GLN A 297 -13.67 -3.76 8.88
N ASP A 298 -14.84 -3.91 8.28
CA ASP A 298 -15.11 -4.98 7.31
C ASP A 298 -14.29 -4.79 6.03
N PHE A 299 -14.12 -3.55 5.56
CA PHE A 299 -13.27 -3.22 4.42
C PHE A 299 -11.80 -3.54 4.70
N VAL A 300 -11.27 -3.18 5.88
CA VAL A 300 -9.90 -3.54 6.30
C VAL A 300 -9.72 -5.06 6.30
N LYS A 301 -10.66 -5.81 6.90
CA LYS A 301 -10.65 -7.29 6.91
C LYS A 301 -10.67 -7.89 5.52
N PHE A 302 -11.51 -7.36 4.64
CA PHE A 302 -11.63 -7.80 3.25
C PHE A 302 -10.35 -7.53 2.46
N SER A 303 -9.82 -6.31 2.56
CA SER A 303 -8.66 -5.86 1.80
C SER A 303 -7.35 -6.50 2.24
N THR A 304 -7.27 -6.95 3.51
CA THR A 304 -6.06 -7.53 4.10
C THR A 304 -6.14 -9.03 4.33
N ASN A 305 -7.11 -9.72 3.73
CA ASN A 305 -7.14 -11.18 3.75
C ASN A 305 -6.06 -11.77 2.81
N THR A 306 -5.81 -13.07 2.93
CA THR A 306 -4.76 -13.78 2.17
C THR A 306 -4.88 -13.57 0.66
N GLU A 307 -6.07 -13.74 0.09
CA GLU A 307 -6.32 -13.67 -1.34
C GLU A 307 -6.24 -12.22 -1.87
N SER A 308 -6.77 -11.26 -1.13
CA SER A 308 -6.74 -9.84 -1.52
C SER A 308 -5.31 -9.32 -1.59
N LEU A 309 -4.49 -9.62 -0.57
CA LEU A 309 -3.08 -9.21 -0.57
C LEU A 309 -2.26 -9.92 -1.65
N ALA A 310 -2.53 -11.19 -1.95
CA ALA A 310 -1.87 -11.90 -3.03
C ALA A 310 -2.19 -11.31 -4.41
N LYS A 311 -3.44 -10.94 -4.66
CA LYS A 311 -3.87 -10.26 -5.89
C LYS A 311 -3.22 -8.88 -6.02
N LEU A 312 -3.23 -8.09 -4.94
CA LEU A 312 -2.59 -6.77 -4.93
C LEU A 312 -1.10 -6.87 -5.21
N ALA A 313 -0.39 -7.80 -4.56
CA ALA A 313 1.02 -8.05 -4.80
C ALA A 313 1.30 -8.49 -6.24
N SER A 314 0.48 -9.37 -6.81
CA SER A 314 0.60 -9.80 -8.21
C SER A 314 0.43 -8.66 -9.21
N ALA A 315 -0.48 -7.72 -8.92
CA ALA A 315 -0.73 -6.58 -9.80
C ALA A 315 0.31 -5.46 -9.67
N THR A 316 0.87 -5.27 -8.47
CA THR A 316 1.71 -4.11 -8.17
C THR A 316 3.21 -4.42 -8.08
N GLY A 317 3.59 -5.69 -7.87
CA GLY A 317 4.97 -6.09 -7.57
C GLY A 317 5.44 -5.66 -6.18
N LEU A 318 4.53 -5.24 -5.29
CA LEU A 318 4.81 -4.92 -3.89
C LEU A 318 4.66 -6.17 -3.01
N GLY A 319 5.41 -6.26 -1.94
CA GLY A 319 5.38 -7.42 -1.06
C GLY A 319 4.09 -7.48 -0.23
N PRO A 320 3.36 -8.60 -0.22
CA PRO A 320 2.19 -8.72 0.65
C PRO A 320 2.64 -8.87 2.11
N MET A 321 1.87 -8.30 3.04
CA MET A 321 2.21 -8.36 4.47
C MET A 321 1.75 -9.65 5.16
N ARG A 322 1.17 -10.62 4.45
CA ARG A 322 0.87 -11.97 4.96
C ARG A 322 1.77 -13.02 4.34
N LYS A 323 2.33 -13.92 5.17
CA LYS A 323 3.11 -15.09 4.73
C LYS A 323 2.30 -15.99 3.81
N SER A 324 1.03 -16.24 4.16
CA SER A 324 0.12 -17.07 3.38
C SER A 324 -0.19 -16.47 1.99
N SER A 325 -0.09 -15.17 1.83
CA SER A 325 -0.30 -14.49 0.55
C SER A 325 0.86 -14.69 -0.41
N ILE A 326 2.10 -14.76 0.09
CA ILE A 326 3.31 -14.90 -0.74
C ILE A 326 3.22 -16.13 -1.65
N ALA A 327 2.70 -17.24 -1.13
CA ALA A 327 2.54 -18.49 -1.87
C ALA A 327 1.46 -18.42 -2.99
N LEU A 328 0.59 -17.42 -2.97
CA LEU A 328 -0.49 -17.23 -3.93
C LEU A 328 -0.20 -16.12 -4.96
N VAL A 329 0.93 -15.45 -4.86
CA VAL A 329 1.34 -14.42 -5.83
C VAL A 329 1.67 -15.07 -7.17
N ASP A 330 1.37 -14.35 -8.28
CA ASP A 330 1.74 -14.80 -9.63
C ASP A 330 3.20 -15.26 -9.66
N PRO A 331 3.49 -16.50 -10.12
CA PRO A 331 4.85 -17.02 -10.20
C PRO A 331 5.83 -16.15 -11.01
N LYS A 332 5.32 -15.33 -11.91
CA LYS A 332 6.16 -14.38 -12.67
C LYS A 332 6.56 -13.13 -11.84
N VAL A 333 5.84 -12.84 -10.77
CA VAL A 333 6.07 -11.68 -9.88
C VAL A 333 6.76 -12.11 -8.58
N ALA A 334 6.38 -13.27 -8.04
CA ALA A 334 6.85 -13.76 -6.74
C ALA A 334 8.38 -13.71 -6.53
N PRO A 335 9.25 -14.04 -7.52
CA PRO A 335 10.70 -13.94 -7.35
C PRO A 335 11.24 -12.52 -7.14
N TYR A 336 10.43 -11.50 -7.47
CA TYR A 336 10.83 -10.08 -7.43
C TYR A 336 10.18 -9.30 -6.28
N LEU A 337 9.53 -10.00 -5.35
CA LEU A 337 8.93 -9.35 -4.18
C LEU A 337 9.99 -9.05 -3.12
N PRO A 338 9.98 -7.85 -2.50
CA PRO A 338 10.84 -7.54 -1.36
C PRO A 338 10.61 -8.50 -0.19
N THR A 339 9.38 -8.94 0.03
CA THR A 339 9.01 -9.89 1.10
C THR A 339 9.31 -11.35 0.78
N ASN A 340 9.85 -11.67 -0.41
CA ASN A 340 10.29 -13.03 -0.68
C ASN A 340 11.45 -13.40 0.26
N PRO A 341 11.38 -14.56 0.97
CA PRO A 341 12.41 -14.95 1.93
C PRO A 341 13.84 -15.02 1.35
N ALA A 342 13.99 -15.26 0.04
CA ALA A 342 15.29 -15.25 -0.63
C ALA A 342 15.84 -13.82 -0.79
N ASN A 343 14.98 -12.82 -0.95
CA ASN A 343 15.33 -11.43 -1.18
C ASN A 343 15.54 -10.67 0.14
N SER A 344 14.66 -10.86 1.12
CA SER A 344 14.65 -10.12 2.38
C SER A 344 15.71 -10.54 3.41
N LYS A 345 16.57 -11.50 3.08
CA LYS A 345 17.55 -12.09 4.03
C LYS A 345 18.53 -11.08 4.62
N GLY A 346 18.93 -10.05 3.87
CA GLY A 346 19.84 -8.98 4.28
C GLY A 346 19.14 -7.63 4.43
N ALA A 347 17.81 -7.61 4.46
CA ALA A 347 17.01 -6.40 4.47
C ALA A 347 17.16 -5.62 5.79
N VAL A 348 17.10 -4.29 5.69
CA VAL A 348 16.93 -3.37 6.81
C VAL A 348 15.47 -2.93 6.84
N ALA A 349 14.79 -3.16 7.95
CA ALA A 349 13.51 -2.51 8.19
C ALA A 349 13.75 -1.03 8.49
N SER A 350 13.12 -0.13 7.73
CA SER A 350 13.20 1.31 8.00
C SER A 350 12.68 1.60 9.42
N ASP A 351 13.51 2.28 10.20
CA ASP A 351 13.14 2.69 11.56
C ASP A 351 12.42 4.04 11.51
N ILE A 352 11.16 3.94 11.73
CA ILE A 352 10.20 5.02 11.62
C ILE A 352 10.41 6.08 12.70
N SER A 353 10.66 5.62 13.95
CA SER A 353 10.90 6.53 15.08
C SER A 353 12.19 7.30 14.84
N PHE A 354 13.22 6.61 14.35
CA PHE A 354 14.48 7.26 13.99
C PHE A 354 14.27 8.35 12.94
N TRP A 355 13.57 8.06 11.85
CA TRP A 355 13.34 9.05 10.80
C TRP A 355 12.41 10.19 11.23
N ALA A 356 11.42 9.92 12.10
CA ALA A 356 10.58 10.97 12.68
C ALA A 356 11.39 11.97 13.52
N ASP A 357 12.40 11.47 14.25
CA ASP A 357 13.20 12.30 15.16
C ASP A 357 14.39 12.98 14.48
N HIS A 358 14.97 12.36 13.42
CA HIS A 358 16.25 12.76 12.84
C HIS A 358 16.20 13.25 11.39
N SER A 359 15.03 13.21 10.72
CA SER A 359 14.95 13.55 9.30
C SER A 359 15.37 14.97 8.98
N ASP A 360 14.98 15.96 9.78
CA ASP A 360 15.32 17.36 9.54
C ASP A 360 16.82 17.62 9.66
N ASP A 361 17.45 17.09 10.71
CA ASP A 361 18.90 17.21 10.92
C ASP A 361 19.69 16.50 9.80
N LEU A 362 19.29 15.29 9.45
CA LEU A 362 19.94 14.53 8.37
C LEU A 362 19.75 15.18 7.00
N ASN A 363 18.58 15.74 6.71
CA ASN A 363 18.36 16.49 5.47
C ASN A 363 19.25 17.74 5.40
N GLN A 364 19.39 18.46 6.50
CA GLN A 364 20.28 19.62 6.55
C GLN A 364 21.74 19.21 6.33
N LYS A 365 22.21 18.18 7.04
CA LYS A 365 23.58 17.65 6.88
C LYS A 365 23.83 17.13 5.46
N PHE A 366 22.87 16.46 4.88
CA PHE A 366 22.92 15.94 3.51
C PHE A 366 23.00 17.09 2.49
N ALA A 367 22.20 18.15 2.68
CA ALA A 367 22.25 19.34 1.81
C ALA A 367 23.61 20.03 1.86
N VAL A 368 24.20 20.19 3.06
CA VAL A 368 25.55 20.72 3.25
C VAL A 368 26.56 19.81 2.56
N TRP A 369 26.49 18.49 2.80
CA TRP A 369 27.40 17.51 2.19
C TRP A 369 27.31 17.50 0.66
N LEU A 370 26.11 17.65 0.07
CA LEU A 370 25.95 17.78 -1.38
C LEU A 370 26.70 19.00 -1.94
N GLY A 371 26.71 20.12 -1.20
CA GLY A 371 27.37 21.36 -1.60
C GLY A 371 28.88 21.38 -1.41
N THR A 372 29.48 20.42 -0.69
CA THR A 372 30.94 20.29 -0.57
C THR A 372 31.53 19.59 -1.79
N ASN A 373 32.68 20.08 -2.31
CA ASN A 373 33.37 19.46 -3.43
C ASN A 373 34.18 18.22 -3.00
#